data_0c0ca97c68a37f24453a03b657f4ff35
#
_entry.id   0c0ca97c68a37f24453a03b657f4ff35
#
_cell.length_a   1.000
_cell.length_b   1.000
_cell.length_c   1.000
_cell.angle_alpha   90.00
_cell.angle_beta   90.00
_cell.angle_gamma   90.00
#
_symmetry.space_group_name_H-M   'P 1'
#
loop_
_entity.id
_entity.type
_entity.pdbx_description
1 polymer ?
#
loop_
_entity_poly.entity_id
_entity_poly.type
_entity_poly.pdbx_seq_one_letter_code
_entity_poly.pdbx_strand_id
1 'polypeptide(L)'
;MKKIAIQGTLGSYHDIAAHKYFEGEEIELICCANFEDVFTSIRKDSQVIGMLAIENTIAGSLLHNNELLRQSGTQIIGEYKLRISHSFVCLPDENWEDLTEVNSHPIALMQCREFLNQHPQLKVVEGEDTARSAEIIKNENLKGHAAICSKAAAERYGMKVLQEGIETNKHNFTRFLVVADPWQVDELRQHHANATNKASIVL
;
A
#
# COMPACT_ATOMS: atom_id res chain seq x y z
N MET A 1 -3.31 -22.08 -0.61
CA MET A 1 -3.53 -20.61 -0.51
C MET A 1 -2.45 -20.05 0.38
N LYS A 2 -1.64 -19.10 -0.11
CA LYS A 2 -0.57 -18.44 0.65
C LYS A 2 -1.15 -17.30 1.49
N LYS A 3 -0.74 -17.18 2.75
CA LYS A 3 -1.13 -16.08 3.62
C LYS A 3 -0.11 -14.94 3.53
N ILE A 4 -0.56 -13.74 3.17
CA ILE A 4 0.31 -12.59 2.98
C ILE A 4 -0.11 -11.49 3.95
N ALA A 5 0.74 -11.16 4.91
CA ALA A 5 0.55 -10.04 5.83
C ALA A 5 0.98 -8.73 5.16
N ILE A 6 0.10 -7.75 5.18
CA ILE A 6 0.32 -6.42 4.62
C ILE A 6 -0.05 -5.33 5.63
N GLN A 7 0.60 -4.17 5.58
CA GLN A 7 0.14 -3.00 6.30
C GLN A 7 -0.93 -2.28 5.48
N GLY A 8 -2.00 -1.83 6.14
CA GLY A 8 -3.13 -1.13 5.53
C GLY A 8 -4.33 -2.04 5.26
N THR A 9 -5.27 -1.52 4.51
CA THR A 9 -6.54 -2.19 4.18
C THR A 9 -6.53 -2.73 2.75
N LEU A 10 -7.57 -3.50 2.41
CA LEU A 10 -7.77 -3.97 1.04
C LEU A 10 -7.95 -2.79 0.08
N GLY A 11 -7.34 -2.89 -1.10
CA GLY A 11 -7.22 -1.78 -2.06
C GLY A 11 -6.00 -0.88 -1.84
N SER A 12 -5.23 -1.08 -0.75
CA SER A 12 -3.98 -0.35 -0.51
C SER A 12 -2.90 -0.71 -1.55
N TYR A 13 -1.82 0.09 -1.60
CA TYR A 13 -0.69 -0.22 -2.48
C TYR A 13 0.05 -1.51 -2.08
N HIS A 14 0.01 -1.89 -0.81
CA HIS A 14 0.52 -3.20 -0.36
C HIS A 14 -0.31 -4.35 -0.90
N ASP A 15 -1.64 -4.24 -0.90
CA ASP A 15 -2.56 -5.22 -1.50
C ASP A 15 -2.26 -5.37 -3.00
N ILE A 16 -2.18 -4.27 -3.74
CA ILE A 16 -1.86 -4.28 -5.17
C ILE A 16 -0.49 -4.94 -5.42
N ALA A 17 0.52 -4.60 -4.62
CA ALA A 17 1.86 -5.17 -4.74
C ALA A 17 1.85 -6.69 -4.46
N ALA A 18 1.11 -7.14 -3.45
CA ALA A 18 0.98 -8.56 -3.11
C ALA A 18 0.34 -9.35 -4.27
N HIS A 19 -0.81 -8.90 -4.78
CA HIS A 19 -1.46 -9.55 -5.91
C HIS A 19 -0.61 -9.56 -7.19
N LYS A 20 0.17 -8.51 -7.42
CA LYS A 20 1.09 -8.45 -8.57
C LYS A 20 2.31 -9.35 -8.42
N TYR A 21 2.88 -9.43 -7.22
CA TYR A 21 4.03 -10.30 -6.98
C TYR A 21 3.66 -11.78 -7.05
N PHE A 22 2.50 -12.15 -6.51
CA PHE A 22 1.97 -13.52 -6.50
C PHE A 22 0.96 -13.78 -7.63
N GLU A 23 1.10 -13.08 -8.77
CA GLU A 23 0.19 -13.24 -9.91
C GLU A 23 0.11 -14.70 -10.36
N GLY A 24 -1.12 -15.22 -10.47
CA GLY A 24 -1.41 -16.63 -10.79
C GLY A 24 -1.44 -17.57 -9.58
N GLU A 25 -1.19 -17.08 -8.38
CA GLU A 25 -1.31 -17.86 -7.14
C GLU A 25 -2.53 -17.43 -6.33
N GLU A 26 -3.13 -18.36 -5.59
CA GLU A 26 -4.17 -18.03 -4.61
C GLU A 26 -3.53 -17.48 -3.34
N ILE A 27 -3.86 -16.25 -2.99
CA ILE A 27 -3.40 -15.58 -1.78
C ILE A 27 -4.56 -15.17 -0.88
N GLU A 28 -4.32 -15.20 0.43
CA GLU A 28 -5.17 -14.63 1.48
C GLU A 28 -4.41 -13.49 2.13
N LEU A 29 -5.01 -12.29 2.16
CA LEU A 29 -4.40 -11.12 2.78
C LEU A 29 -4.75 -11.02 4.26
N ILE A 30 -3.73 -10.83 5.09
CA ILE A 30 -3.84 -10.47 6.50
C ILE A 30 -3.55 -8.96 6.60
N CYS A 31 -4.62 -8.17 6.72
CA CYS A 31 -4.50 -6.72 6.86
C CYS A 31 -4.06 -6.34 8.28
N CYS A 32 -2.93 -5.68 8.39
CA CYS A 32 -2.32 -5.24 9.65
C CYS A 32 -2.43 -3.72 9.79
N ALA A 33 -2.65 -3.23 11.01
CA ALA A 33 -2.76 -1.80 11.28
C ALA A 33 -1.42 -1.07 11.07
N ASN A 34 -0.32 -1.72 11.42
CA ASN A 34 1.04 -1.19 11.33
C ASN A 34 2.03 -2.26 10.86
N PHE A 35 3.28 -1.86 10.64
CA PHE A 35 4.32 -2.79 10.16
C PHE A 35 4.79 -3.77 11.23
N GLU A 36 4.73 -3.40 12.51
CA GLU A 36 5.02 -4.29 13.64
C GLU A 36 4.08 -5.49 13.67
N ASP A 37 2.81 -5.29 13.31
CA ASP A 37 1.80 -6.35 13.24
C ASP A 37 2.07 -7.32 12.09
N VAL A 38 2.66 -6.85 10.97
CA VAL A 38 3.11 -7.73 9.87
C VAL A 38 4.14 -8.73 10.41
N PHE A 39 5.18 -8.25 11.08
CA PHE A 39 6.20 -9.13 11.67
C PHE A 39 5.65 -10.00 12.80
N THR A 40 4.68 -9.49 13.56
CA THR A 40 3.98 -10.28 14.58
C THR A 40 3.19 -11.42 13.97
N SER A 41 2.57 -11.21 12.82
CA SER A 41 1.86 -12.26 12.08
C SER A 41 2.80 -13.37 11.62
N ILE A 42 3.98 -13.02 11.08
CA ILE A 42 5.01 -13.98 10.68
C ILE A 42 5.51 -14.78 11.90
N ARG A 43 5.77 -14.11 13.04
CA ARG A 43 6.23 -14.81 14.27
C ARG A 43 5.18 -15.77 14.84
N LYS A 44 3.88 -15.48 14.67
CA LYS A 44 2.79 -16.35 15.15
C LYS A 44 2.55 -17.55 14.24
N ASP A 45 2.78 -17.40 12.95
CA ASP A 45 2.57 -18.46 11.95
C ASP A 45 3.69 -18.32 10.90
N SER A 46 4.68 -19.22 10.96
CA SER A 46 5.84 -19.23 10.06
C SER A 46 5.48 -19.44 8.58
N GLN A 47 4.24 -19.82 8.27
CA GLN A 47 3.72 -19.93 6.90
C GLN A 47 3.25 -18.58 6.34
N VAL A 48 3.16 -17.55 7.17
CA VAL A 48 2.80 -16.19 6.73
C VAL A 48 4.00 -15.52 6.08
N ILE A 49 3.79 -14.93 4.91
CA ILE A 49 4.75 -14.12 4.18
C ILE A 49 4.39 -12.65 4.41
N GLY A 50 5.38 -11.79 4.64
CA GLY A 50 5.17 -10.34 4.78
C GLY A 50 5.45 -9.59 3.49
N MET A 51 4.64 -8.56 3.20
CA MET A 51 4.92 -7.57 2.17
C MET A 51 5.20 -6.22 2.85
N LEU A 52 6.38 -5.68 2.63
CA LEU A 52 6.91 -4.52 3.37
C LEU A 52 7.38 -3.43 2.42
N ALA A 53 6.74 -2.26 2.43
CA ALA A 53 7.28 -1.09 1.74
C ALA A 53 8.58 -0.64 2.42
N ILE A 54 9.66 -0.45 1.63
CA ILE A 54 11.00 -0.12 2.17
C ILE A 54 11.53 1.21 1.66
N GLU A 55 11.09 1.62 0.50
CA GLU A 55 11.56 2.83 -0.16
C GLU A 55 10.49 3.36 -1.14
N ASN A 56 10.38 4.67 -1.23
CA ASN A 56 9.61 5.35 -2.27
C ASN A 56 10.47 6.39 -2.96
N THR A 57 10.38 6.53 -4.28
CA THR A 57 11.22 7.43 -5.07
C THR A 57 11.07 8.91 -4.72
N ILE A 58 9.97 9.30 -4.08
CA ILE A 58 9.69 10.69 -3.67
C ILE A 58 9.90 10.87 -2.16
N ALA A 59 9.38 9.94 -1.35
CA ALA A 59 9.47 10.00 0.11
C ALA A 59 10.83 9.50 0.66
N GLY A 60 11.64 8.81 -0.17
CA GLY A 60 12.92 8.23 0.23
C GLY A 60 12.79 6.90 0.96
N SER A 61 13.83 6.55 1.72
CA SER A 61 13.89 5.32 2.52
C SER A 61 12.96 5.40 3.73
N LEU A 62 12.20 4.34 3.94
CA LEU A 62 11.34 4.17 5.10
C LEU A 62 12.17 3.60 6.27
N LEU A 63 12.94 4.48 6.96
CA LEU A 63 13.93 4.09 7.96
C LEU A 63 13.34 3.21 9.08
N HIS A 64 12.12 3.51 9.51
CA HIS A 64 11.43 2.71 10.52
C HIS A 64 11.24 1.26 10.06
N ASN A 65 10.83 1.07 8.80
CA ASN A 65 10.62 -0.27 8.25
C ASN A 65 11.94 -1.03 8.04
N ASN A 66 13.02 -0.31 7.70
CA ASN A 66 14.37 -0.90 7.66
C ASN A 66 14.81 -1.40 9.03
N GLU A 67 14.55 -0.65 10.10
CA GLU A 67 14.88 -1.07 11.47
C GLU A 67 14.05 -2.25 11.92
N LEU A 68 12.75 -2.27 11.66
CA LEU A 68 11.88 -3.41 11.94
C LEU A 68 12.35 -4.67 11.21
N LEU A 69 12.72 -4.54 9.93
CA LEU A 69 13.27 -5.65 9.14
C LEU A 69 14.55 -6.20 9.78
N ARG A 70 15.49 -5.31 10.13
CA ARG A 70 16.75 -5.69 10.78
C ARG A 70 16.56 -6.45 12.10
N GLN A 71 15.54 -6.05 12.88
CA GLN A 71 15.24 -6.67 14.18
C GLN A 71 14.38 -7.93 14.08
N SER A 72 13.70 -8.13 12.95
CA SER A 72 12.67 -9.17 12.83
C SER A 72 13.20 -10.60 12.79
N GLY A 73 14.45 -10.79 12.35
CA GLY A 73 15.02 -12.10 12.05
C GLY A 73 14.46 -12.75 10.77
N THR A 74 13.55 -12.09 10.05
CA THR A 74 13.02 -12.60 8.79
C THR A 74 14.05 -12.51 7.67
N GLN A 75 13.86 -13.28 6.60
CA GLN A 75 14.67 -13.24 5.39
C GLN A 75 13.90 -12.61 4.23
N ILE A 76 14.60 -11.83 3.42
CA ILE A 76 14.07 -11.29 2.18
C ILE A 76 14.07 -12.41 1.14
N ILE A 77 12.90 -12.72 0.58
CA ILE A 77 12.71 -13.76 -0.44
C ILE A 77 12.38 -13.17 -1.82
N GLY A 78 12.09 -11.88 -1.89
CA GLY A 78 11.81 -11.20 -3.14
C GLY A 78 11.60 -9.71 -2.99
N GLU A 79 11.40 -9.06 -4.12
CA GLU A 79 11.04 -7.64 -4.17
C GLU A 79 10.08 -7.37 -5.32
N TYR A 80 9.26 -6.34 -5.15
CA TYR A 80 8.40 -5.82 -6.19
C TYR A 80 8.45 -4.30 -6.23
N LYS A 81 8.59 -3.73 -7.42
CA LYS A 81 8.57 -2.28 -7.63
C LYS A 81 7.23 -1.89 -8.27
N LEU A 82 6.39 -1.25 -7.48
CA LEU A 82 5.07 -0.79 -7.92
C LEU A 82 5.10 0.69 -8.29
N ARG A 83 4.54 1.04 -9.44
CA ARG A 83 4.22 2.43 -9.76
C ARG A 83 3.03 2.88 -8.91
N ILE A 84 3.19 4.00 -8.23
CA ILE A 84 2.13 4.62 -7.43
C ILE A 84 1.42 5.64 -8.31
N SER A 85 0.12 5.45 -8.48
CA SER A 85 -0.77 6.39 -9.18
C SER A 85 -2.00 6.65 -8.33
N HIS A 86 -2.28 7.91 -8.08
CA HIS A 86 -3.37 8.33 -7.22
C HIS A 86 -4.59 8.74 -8.04
N SER A 87 -5.76 8.40 -7.54
CA SER A 87 -7.06 8.81 -8.08
C SER A 87 -7.80 9.67 -7.07
N PHE A 88 -8.49 10.69 -7.56
CA PHE A 88 -9.41 11.50 -6.79
C PHE A 88 -10.81 10.90 -6.92
N VAL A 89 -11.40 10.52 -5.81
CA VAL A 89 -12.63 9.74 -5.77
C VAL A 89 -13.65 10.32 -4.79
N CYS A 90 -14.93 10.09 -5.06
CA CYS A 90 -16.05 10.50 -4.19
C CYS A 90 -17.16 9.42 -4.19
N LEU A 91 -18.25 9.67 -3.45
CA LEU A 91 -19.43 8.83 -3.52
C LEU A 91 -20.01 8.83 -4.94
N PRO A 92 -20.66 7.73 -5.39
CA PRO A 92 -21.13 7.57 -6.78
C PRO A 92 -22.15 8.63 -7.22
N ASP A 93 -22.93 9.15 -6.29
CA ASP A 93 -24.00 10.13 -6.51
C ASP A 93 -23.54 11.59 -6.34
N GLU A 94 -22.25 11.84 -6.13
CA GLU A 94 -21.66 13.18 -6.01
C GLU A 94 -20.84 13.57 -7.23
N ASN A 95 -20.61 14.87 -7.40
CA ASN A 95 -19.81 15.50 -8.43
C ASN A 95 -18.85 16.52 -7.81
N TRP A 96 -18.04 17.18 -8.65
CA TRP A 96 -17.06 18.17 -8.21
C TRP A 96 -17.63 19.30 -7.35
N GLU A 97 -18.83 19.75 -7.71
CA GLU A 97 -19.51 20.87 -7.08
C GLU A 97 -19.99 20.58 -5.66
N ASP A 98 -20.14 19.29 -5.33
CA ASP A 98 -20.62 18.83 -4.03
C ASP A 98 -19.48 18.75 -2.99
N LEU A 99 -18.22 18.72 -3.45
CA LEU A 99 -17.07 18.38 -2.63
C LEU A 99 -16.49 19.59 -1.90
N THR A 100 -16.30 19.45 -0.60
CA THR A 100 -15.75 20.47 0.31
C THR A 100 -14.51 19.99 1.06
N GLU A 101 -14.26 18.68 1.12
CA GLU A 101 -13.15 18.08 1.86
C GLU A 101 -12.50 16.96 1.08
N VAL A 102 -11.17 16.77 1.26
CA VAL A 102 -10.41 15.65 0.70
C VAL A 102 -9.57 15.00 1.77
N ASN A 103 -9.65 13.67 1.84
CA ASN A 103 -9.03 12.85 2.87
C ASN A 103 -8.01 11.89 2.26
N SER A 104 -6.83 11.78 2.82
CA SER A 104 -5.83 10.77 2.45
C SER A 104 -4.66 10.72 3.43
N HIS A 105 -3.78 9.74 3.24
CA HIS A 105 -2.51 9.68 3.94
C HIS A 105 -1.63 10.91 3.61
N PRO A 106 -0.91 11.50 4.59
CA PRO A 106 -0.11 12.72 4.40
C PRO A 106 0.84 12.66 3.21
N ILE A 107 1.51 11.53 2.99
CA ILE A 107 2.43 11.36 1.84
C ILE A 107 1.67 11.46 0.51
N ALA A 108 0.47 10.88 0.40
CA ALA A 108 -0.33 10.96 -0.82
C ALA A 108 -0.83 12.38 -1.08
N LEU A 109 -1.25 13.09 -0.04
CA LEU A 109 -1.63 14.50 -0.11
C LEU A 109 -0.45 15.36 -0.60
N MET A 110 0.73 15.16 -0.03
CA MET A 110 1.96 15.84 -0.47
C MET A 110 2.30 15.54 -1.94
N GLN A 111 2.17 14.28 -2.36
CA GLN A 111 2.43 13.86 -3.74
C GLN A 111 1.43 14.44 -4.75
N CYS A 112 0.22 14.81 -4.31
CA CYS A 112 -0.84 15.41 -5.13
C CYS A 112 -0.95 16.94 -4.97
N ARG A 113 0.09 17.59 -4.46
CA ARG A 113 0.04 19.01 -4.07
C ARG A 113 -0.34 19.93 -5.22
N GLU A 114 0.16 19.73 -6.43
CA GLU A 114 -0.20 20.60 -7.57
C GLU A 114 -1.67 20.48 -7.92
N PHE A 115 -2.21 19.26 -7.88
CA PHE A 115 -3.64 19.04 -8.08
C PHE A 115 -4.47 19.73 -6.99
N LEU A 116 -4.10 19.58 -5.72
CA LEU A 116 -4.81 20.21 -4.61
C LEU A 116 -4.75 21.73 -4.65
N ASN A 117 -3.64 22.32 -5.10
CA ASN A 117 -3.50 23.77 -5.29
C ASN A 117 -4.45 24.35 -6.36
N GLN A 118 -4.89 23.52 -7.32
CA GLN A 118 -5.88 23.91 -8.34
C GLN A 118 -7.31 23.84 -7.80
N HIS A 119 -7.51 23.25 -6.61
CA HIS A 119 -8.81 23.09 -5.95
C HIS A 119 -8.81 23.68 -4.52
N PRO A 120 -8.54 25.01 -4.37
CA PRO A 120 -8.36 25.63 -3.05
C PRO A 120 -9.63 25.64 -2.19
N GLN A 121 -10.79 25.33 -2.76
CA GLN A 121 -12.06 25.17 -2.05
C GLN A 121 -12.11 23.90 -1.20
N LEU A 122 -11.25 22.91 -1.49
CA LEU A 122 -11.22 21.66 -0.75
C LEU A 122 -10.39 21.81 0.53
N LYS A 123 -11.01 21.51 1.66
CA LYS A 123 -10.29 21.34 2.93
C LYS A 123 -9.52 20.03 2.89
N VAL A 124 -8.21 20.09 3.05
CA VAL A 124 -7.34 18.91 3.08
C VAL A 124 -7.28 18.36 4.49
N VAL A 125 -7.59 17.07 4.65
CA VAL A 125 -7.59 16.35 5.93
C VAL A 125 -6.70 15.12 5.85
N GLU A 126 -5.82 14.97 6.82
CA GLU A 126 -4.92 13.82 6.93
C GLU A 126 -5.66 12.61 7.53
N GLY A 127 -5.52 11.48 6.87
CA GLY A 127 -6.03 10.17 7.29
C GLY A 127 -4.89 9.16 7.49
N GLU A 128 -5.20 8.04 8.10
CA GLU A 128 -4.21 7.01 8.43
C GLU A 128 -3.68 6.26 7.19
N ASP A 129 -4.54 6.05 6.19
CA ASP A 129 -4.23 5.28 4.98
C ASP A 129 -5.08 5.76 3.80
N THR A 130 -4.55 5.63 2.58
CA THR A 130 -5.22 6.08 1.35
C THR A 130 -6.50 5.29 1.06
N ALA A 131 -6.44 3.97 1.11
CA ALA A 131 -7.60 3.10 0.86
C ALA A 131 -8.61 3.17 2.01
N ARG A 132 -8.14 3.29 3.26
CA ARG A 132 -8.98 3.47 4.43
C ARG A 132 -9.81 4.75 4.37
N SER A 133 -9.25 5.84 3.82
CA SER A 133 -9.99 7.08 3.63
C SER A 133 -11.20 6.89 2.70
N ALA A 134 -11.02 6.18 1.58
CA ALA A 134 -12.12 5.83 0.68
C ALA A 134 -13.14 4.88 1.33
N GLU A 135 -12.67 3.90 2.10
CA GLU A 135 -13.50 2.96 2.84
C GLU A 135 -14.41 3.67 3.85
N ILE A 136 -13.86 4.58 4.66
CA ILE A 136 -14.61 5.36 5.66
C ILE A 136 -15.69 6.20 4.98
N ILE A 137 -15.33 6.97 3.94
CA ILE A 137 -16.29 7.80 3.22
C ILE A 137 -17.45 6.96 2.69
N LYS A 138 -17.15 5.79 2.14
CA LYS A 138 -18.19 4.88 1.62
C LYS A 138 -19.06 4.30 2.70
N ASN A 139 -18.47 3.74 3.76
CA ASN A 139 -19.20 3.02 4.80
C ASN A 139 -20.07 3.95 5.64
N GLU A 140 -19.58 5.17 5.89
CA GLU A 140 -20.28 6.19 6.66
C GLU A 140 -21.16 7.12 5.78
N ASN A 141 -21.11 6.92 4.45
CA ASN A 141 -21.84 7.73 3.46
C ASN A 141 -21.61 9.24 3.65
N LEU A 142 -20.33 9.63 3.80
CA LEU A 142 -19.94 11.01 4.08
C LEU A 142 -20.09 11.88 2.82
N LYS A 143 -21.13 12.70 2.79
CA LYS A 143 -21.40 13.65 1.71
C LYS A 143 -20.44 14.84 1.75
N GLY A 144 -20.06 15.33 0.57
CA GLY A 144 -19.11 16.43 0.43
C GLY A 144 -17.65 16.02 0.64
N HIS A 145 -17.37 14.73 0.81
CA HIS A 145 -16.04 14.20 1.08
C HIS A 145 -15.47 13.43 -0.12
N ALA A 146 -14.25 13.78 -0.49
CA ALA A 146 -13.45 13.04 -1.46
C ALA A 146 -12.30 12.29 -0.76
N ALA A 147 -11.76 11.28 -1.44
CA ALA A 147 -10.51 10.65 -1.05
C ALA A 147 -9.47 10.69 -2.18
N ILE A 148 -8.20 10.67 -1.81
CA ILE A 148 -7.09 10.35 -2.71
C ILE A 148 -6.63 8.94 -2.38
N CYS A 149 -6.83 8.01 -3.32
CA CYS A 149 -6.49 6.60 -3.14
C CYS A 149 -6.05 5.94 -4.45
N SER A 150 -5.79 4.64 -4.41
CA SER A 150 -5.55 3.84 -5.61
C SER A 150 -6.85 3.63 -6.40
N LYS A 151 -6.74 3.38 -7.71
CA LYS A 151 -7.89 2.97 -8.52
C LYS A 151 -8.51 1.65 -8.00
N ALA A 152 -7.68 0.73 -7.54
CA ALA A 152 -8.15 -0.54 -6.96
C ALA A 152 -9.01 -0.33 -5.69
N ALA A 153 -8.65 0.63 -4.83
CA ALA A 153 -9.48 1.01 -3.69
C ALA A 153 -10.81 1.62 -4.15
N ALA A 154 -10.78 2.51 -5.16
CA ALA A 154 -12.00 3.08 -5.71
C ALA A 154 -12.96 2.01 -6.24
N GLU A 155 -12.45 1.07 -7.03
CA GLU A 155 -13.24 -0.05 -7.57
C GLU A 155 -13.78 -0.95 -6.46
N ARG A 156 -12.96 -1.28 -5.48
CA ARG A 156 -13.34 -2.15 -4.36
C ARG A 156 -14.47 -1.58 -3.51
N TYR A 157 -14.38 -0.30 -3.19
CA TYR A 157 -15.37 0.38 -2.35
C TYR A 157 -16.52 1.00 -3.15
N GLY A 158 -16.56 0.78 -4.48
CA GLY A 158 -17.61 1.32 -5.35
C GLY A 158 -17.66 2.85 -5.33
N MET A 159 -16.49 3.49 -5.29
CA MET A 159 -16.35 4.94 -5.37
C MET A 159 -16.33 5.40 -6.83
N LYS A 160 -16.83 6.59 -7.07
CA LYS A 160 -16.72 7.26 -8.37
C LYS A 160 -15.35 7.89 -8.53
N VAL A 161 -14.62 7.53 -9.59
CA VAL A 161 -13.36 8.16 -9.93
C VAL A 161 -13.65 9.43 -10.72
N LEU A 162 -13.28 10.58 -10.17
CA LEU A 162 -13.42 11.88 -10.85
C LEU A 162 -12.19 12.22 -11.69
N GLN A 163 -10.99 11.85 -11.21
CA GLN A 163 -9.74 12.04 -11.94
C GLN A 163 -8.71 11.00 -11.55
N GLU A 164 -8.00 10.45 -12.55
CA GLU A 164 -6.88 9.51 -12.35
C GLU A 164 -5.54 10.22 -12.54
N GLY A 165 -4.51 9.66 -11.92
CA GLY A 165 -3.13 10.10 -12.12
C GLY A 165 -2.90 11.53 -11.65
N ILE A 166 -3.38 11.87 -10.47
CA ILE A 166 -3.31 13.24 -9.93
C ILE A 166 -1.99 13.55 -9.20
N GLU A 167 -1.10 12.57 -9.05
CA GLU A 167 0.22 12.79 -8.48
C GLU A 167 1.04 13.76 -9.36
N THR A 168 1.72 14.71 -8.74
CA THR A 168 2.58 15.71 -9.41
C THR A 168 3.72 15.06 -10.18
N ASN A 169 4.43 14.14 -9.54
CA ASN A 169 5.52 13.41 -10.17
C ASN A 169 5.07 12.02 -10.63
N LYS A 170 5.04 11.81 -11.95
CA LYS A 170 4.63 10.53 -12.56
C LYS A 170 5.67 9.40 -12.41
N HIS A 171 6.90 9.72 -12.02
CA HIS A 171 7.94 8.76 -11.66
C HIS A 171 7.89 8.41 -10.18
N ASN A 172 6.69 8.09 -9.69
CA ASN A 172 6.42 7.69 -8.32
C ASN A 172 6.39 6.16 -8.24
N PHE A 173 7.39 5.57 -7.58
CA PHE A 173 7.49 4.13 -7.40
C PHE A 173 7.78 3.82 -5.93
N THR A 174 7.12 2.77 -5.42
CA THR A 174 7.43 2.18 -4.12
C THR A 174 8.06 0.81 -4.33
N ARG A 175 9.15 0.56 -3.64
CA ARG A 175 9.82 -0.73 -3.56
C ARG A 175 9.29 -1.48 -2.36
N PHE A 176 8.74 -2.66 -2.61
CA PHE A 176 8.27 -3.59 -1.60
C PHE A 176 9.23 -4.76 -1.50
N LEU A 177 9.52 -5.18 -0.28
CA LEU A 177 10.21 -6.44 -0.02
C LEU A 177 9.20 -7.51 0.38
N VAL A 178 9.47 -8.72 -0.06
CA VAL A 178 8.76 -9.91 0.36
C VAL A 178 9.64 -10.62 1.37
N VAL A 179 9.12 -10.83 2.58
CA VAL A 179 9.87 -11.37 3.71
C VAL A 179 9.18 -12.59 4.30
N ALA A 180 9.97 -13.54 4.77
CA ALA A 180 9.45 -14.77 5.33
C ALA A 180 10.28 -15.24 6.54
N ASP A 181 9.71 -16.14 7.33
CA ASP A 181 10.45 -16.84 8.38
C ASP A 181 11.59 -17.67 7.76
N PRO A 182 12.78 -17.72 8.37
CA PRO A 182 13.90 -18.53 7.86
C PRO A 182 13.56 -19.99 7.57
N TRP A 183 12.70 -20.61 8.37
CA TRP A 183 12.26 -21.99 8.15
C TRP A 183 11.49 -22.16 6.84
N GLN A 184 10.61 -21.23 6.52
CA GLN A 184 9.87 -21.24 5.26
C GLN A 184 10.79 -21.03 4.06
N VAL A 185 11.85 -20.25 4.22
CA VAL A 185 12.82 -19.97 3.15
C VAL A 185 13.55 -21.24 2.74
N ASP A 186 13.92 -22.10 3.68
CA ASP A 186 14.61 -23.37 3.37
C ASP A 186 13.69 -24.33 2.59
N GLU A 187 12.39 -24.36 2.90
CA GLU A 187 11.41 -25.11 2.10
C GLU A 187 11.29 -24.53 0.68
N LEU A 188 11.20 -23.21 0.55
CA LEU A 188 11.10 -22.53 -0.75
C LEU A 188 12.37 -22.69 -1.59
N ARG A 189 13.56 -22.67 -0.98
CA ARG A 189 14.85 -22.91 -1.67
C ARG A 189 14.98 -24.30 -2.22
N GLN A 190 14.47 -25.32 -1.54
CA GLN A 190 14.44 -26.70 -2.03
C GLN A 190 13.61 -26.82 -3.32
N HIS A 191 12.59 -25.98 -3.49
CA HIS A 191 11.74 -25.93 -4.68
C HIS A 191 12.26 -25.02 -5.80
N HIS A 192 13.16 -24.05 -5.49
CA HIS A 192 13.65 -23.04 -6.42
C HIS A 192 15.17 -22.89 -6.42
N ALA A 193 15.90 -23.98 -6.56
CA ALA A 193 17.37 -24.05 -6.42
C ALA A 193 18.21 -23.14 -7.34
N ASN A 194 17.60 -22.30 -8.21
CA ASN A 194 18.33 -21.61 -9.29
C ASN A 194 18.17 -20.08 -9.39
N ALA A 195 17.63 -19.38 -8.41
CA ALA A 195 17.21 -18.00 -8.66
C ALA A 195 17.54 -16.93 -7.61
N THR A 196 18.69 -16.95 -6.96
CA THR A 196 19.07 -15.80 -6.11
C THR A 196 20.33 -15.14 -6.64
N ASN A 197 20.18 -14.03 -7.36
CA ASN A 197 21.27 -13.23 -7.90
C ASN A 197 21.29 -11.79 -7.34
N LYS A 198 20.59 -11.52 -6.22
CA LYS A 198 20.54 -10.21 -5.59
C LYS A 198 20.68 -10.31 -4.07
N ALA A 199 21.52 -9.47 -3.48
CA ALA A 199 21.63 -9.29 -2.04
C ALA A 199 21.19 -7.86 -1.65
N SER A 200 20.46 -7.73 -0.55
CA SER A 200 20.18 -6.45 0.10
C SER A 200 20.97 -6.38 1.40
N ILE A 201 21.73 -5.30 1.58
CA ILE A 201 22.50 -5.04 2.79
C ILE A 201 21.89 -3.84 3.47
N VAL A 202 21.49 -4.01 4.73
CA VAL A 202 21.07 -2.91 5.61
C VAL A 202 22.21 -2.69 6.59
N LEU A 203 22.84 -1.50 6.53
CA LEU A 203 23.93 -1.08 7.42
C LEU A 203 23.39 -0.31 8.61
#